data_362c874927dece5e0eea87af92e129cb
#
_entry.id   362c874927dece5e0eea87af92e129cb
#
_cell.length_a   1.000
_cell.length_b   1.000
_cell.length_c   1.000
_cell.angle_alpha   90.00
_cell.angle_beta   90.00
_cell.angle_gamma   90.00
#
_symmetry.space_group_name_H-M   'P 1'
#
loop_
_entity.id
_entity.type
_entity.pdbx_description
1 polymer ?
#
loop_
_entity_poly.entity_id
_entity_poly.type
_entity_poly.pdbx_seq_one_letter_code
_entity_poly.pdbx_strand_id
1 'polypeptide(L)'
;MLPCLVAGVLSVVAAALAFVLLPAGKARDGHADTEVDDAPPAPLREIVKRPGLPLFICQFCFHTSAVSASVYLFPLWVANSLGWQAREVGLFFGLIGVVMVVTQGNILGRMTDRFGNLWVLRGAAVCFSASLALSAVATQAWAMGALGLLVFSAATLCLPVLNTIASHLVTPASRGQFFGVTASSAAFGRILGPLVAAALLAQGGYGLAWLGTSVVVLLVVMWSLVFGNALTTQPADAAPDLSRSTL
;
A
#
# COMPACT_ATOMS: atom_id res chain seq x y z
N MET A 1 11.01 -1.92 27.92
CA MET A 1 12.10 -1.00 27.56
C MET A 1 13.02 -1.56 26.48
N LEU A 2 13.43 -2.83 26.54
CA LEU A 2 14.35 -3.45 25.57
C LEU A 2 13.93 -3.27 24.08
N PRO A 3 12.66 -3.51 23.68
CA PRO A 3 12.24 -3.35 22.27
C PRO A 3 12.40 -1.92 21.73
N CYS A 4 12.12 -0.93 22.57
CA CYS A 4 12.25 0.49 22.17
C CYS A 4 13.72 0.89 21.99
N LEU A 5 14.63 0.36 22.82
CA LEU A 5 16.06 0.60 22.68
C LEU A 5 16.61 -0.05 21.40
N VAL A 6 16.22 -1.30 21.13
CA VAL A 6 16.62 -2.00 19.89
C VAL A 6 16.11 -1.25 18.64
N ALA A 7 14.86 -0.83 18.65
CA ALA A 7 14.29 -0.04 17.53
C ALA A 7 15.03 1.30 17.36
N GLY A 8 15.36 1.99 18.47
CA GLY A 8 16.12 3.23 18.45
C GLY A 8 17.53 3.03 17.86
N VAL A 9 18.24 2.01 18.31
CA VAL A 9 19.59 1.69 17.78
C VAL A 9 19.53 1.37 16.29
N LEU A 10 18.56 0.54 15.85
CA LEU A 10 18.39 0.21 14.43
C LEU A 10 18.07 1.45 13.59
N SER A 11 17.27 2.38 14.10
CA SER A 11 16.97 3.64 13.43
C SER A 11 18.20 4.53 13.27
N VAL A 12 19.05 4.62 14.31
CA VAL A 12 20.32 5.37 14.25
C VAL A 12 21.29 4.72 13.26
N VAL A 13 21.40 3.38 13.26
CA VAL A 13 22.23 2.65 12.30
C VAL A 13 21.74 2.89 10.87
N ALA A 14 20.43 2.81 10.64
CA ALA A 14 19.83 3.08 9.32
C ALA A 14 20.10 4.53 8.86
N ALA A 15 19.99 5.50 9.74
CA ALA A 15 20.30 6.90 9.46
C ALA A 15 21.79 7.10 9.13
N ALA A 16 22.68 6.48 9.90
CA ALA A 16 24.13 6.53 9.64
C ALA A 16 24.50 5.88 8.30
N LEU A 17 23.92 4.71 7.99
CA LEU A 17 24.11 4.05 6.70
C LEU A 17 23.58 4.91 5.55
N ALA A 18 22.42 5.53 5.71
CA ALA A 18 21.88 6.43 4.70
C ALA A 18 22.81 7.62 4.48
N PHE A 19 23.34 8.22 5.54
CA PHE A 19 24.28 9.33 5.44
C PHE A 19 25.61 8.97 4.76
N VAL A 20 26.10 7.74 4.98
CA VAL A 20 27.37 7.26 4.39
C VAL A 20 27.19 6.76 2.95
N LEU A 21 26.07 6.06 2.68
CA LEU A 21 25.87 5.36 1.40
C LEU A 21 25.12 6.22 0.36
N LEU A 22 24.28 7.18 0.80
CA LEU A 22 23.69 8.09 -0.16
C LEU A 22 24.73 9.14 -0.57
N PRO A 23 25.09 9.23 -1.86
CA PRO A 23 25.90 10.33 -2.34
C PRO A 23 25.17 11.63 -2.00
N ALA A 24 25.86 12.56 -1.34
CA ALA A 24 25.35 13.91 -1.15
C ALA A 24 24.91 14.39 -2.53
N GLY A 25 23.58 14.55 -2.70
CA GLY A 25 23.06 15.06 -3.96
C GLY A 25 23.79 16.37 -4.23
N LYS A 26 24.74 16.38 -5.18
CA LYS A 26 25.24 17.64 -5.70
C LYS A 26 23.99 18.42 -6.07
N ALA A 27 23.77 19.55 -5.40
CA ALA A 27 22.89 20.57 -5.93
C ALA A 27 23.30 20.66 -7.41
N ARG A 28 22.38 20.36 -8.29
CA ARG A 28 22.62 20.35 -9.72
C ARG A 28 22.95 21.79 -10.09
N ASP A 29 24.25 22.14 -9.95
CA ASP A 29 24.80 23.35 -10.53
C ASP A 29 24.42 23.26 -12.01
N GLY A 30 23.59 24.18 -12.44
CA GLY A 30 23.03 24.19 -13.77
C GLY A 30 24.13 24.09 -14.81
N HIS A 31 24.14 23.01 -15.53
CA HIS A 31 24.53 22.86 -16.94
C HIS A 31 24.56 21.36 -17.24
N ALA A 32 23.43 20.81 -17.43
CA ALA A 32 23.26 19.62 -18.26
C ALA A 32 21.94 19.85 -19.02
N ASP A 33 22.08 20.05 -20.31
CA ASP A 33 21.04 20.17 -21.31
C ASP A 33 20.16 18.91 -21.41
N THR A 34 19.37 18.70 -20.39
CA THR A 34 18.11 17.99 -20.46
C THR A 34 17.09 19.05 -20.08
N GLU A 35 16.34 19.53 -21.03
CA GLU A 35 15.14 20.33 -20.80
C GLU A 35 14.33 19.65 -19.70
N VAL A 36 14.59 20.03 -18.45
CA VAL A 36 13.64 19.83 -17.38
C VAL A 36 12.52 20.76 -17.80
N ASP A 37 11.44 20.17 -18.26
CA ASP A 37 10.21 20.86 -18.56
C ASP A 37 9.93 21.82 -17.39
N ASP A 38 10.32 23.09 -17.54
CA ASP A 38 10.10 24.19 -16.58
C ASP A 38 8.62 24.56 -16.48
N ALA A 39 7.75 23.67 -16.98
CA ALA A 39 6.32 23.84 -16.84
C ALA A 39 5.97 23.88 -15.33
N PRO A 40 5.29 24.92 -14.87
CA PRO A 40 4.86 25.00 -13.48
C PRO A 40 4.06 23.74 -13.14
N PRO A 41 4.21 23.20 -11.90
CA PRO A 41 3.50 21.99 -11.50
C PRO A 41 2.00 22.18 -11.74
N ALA A 42 1.38 21.25 -12.46
CA ALA A 42 -0.06 21.33 -12.73
C ALA A 42 -0.82 21.46 -11.40
N PRO A 43 -1.76 22.40 -11.28
CA PRO A 43 -2.49 22.60 -10.04
C PRO A 43 -3.22 21.29 -9.68
N LEU A 44 -3.22 20.94 -8.38
CA LEU A 44 -3.81 19.69 -7.88
C LEU A 44 -5.23 19.44 -8.40
N ARG A 45 -6.01 20.53 -8.56
CA ARG A 45 -7.37 20.49 -9.09
C ARG A 45 -7.44 19.90 -10.51
N GLU A 46 -6.46 20.14 -11.36
CA GLU A 46 -6.40 19.57 -12.72
C GLU A 46 -5.98 18.10 -12.69
N ILE A 47 -5.03 17.74 -11.81
CA ILE A 47 -4.62 16.37 -11.61
C ILE A 47 -5.82 15.53 -11.17
N VAL A 48 -6.57 15.98 -10.16
CA VAL A 48 -7.73 15.26 -9.61
C VAL A 48 -8.92 15.22 -10.58
N LYS A 49 -9.02 16.10 -11.55
CA LYS A 49 -10.08 16.06 -12.57
C LYS A 49 -9.90 14.95 -13.64
N ARG A 50 -8.71 14.37 -13.76
CA ARG A 50 -8.50 13.26 -14.72
C ARG A 50 -9.37 12.06 -14.34
N PRO A 51 -10.14 11.47 -15.28
CA PRO A 51 -11.00 10.33 -15.01
C PRO A 51 -10.21 9.15 -14.45
N GLY A 52 -10.68 8.55 -13.35
CA GLY A 52 -10.03 7.43 -12.68
C GLY A 52 -8.99 7.81 -11.61
N LEU A 53 -8.42 9.02 -11.64
CA LEU A 53 -7.38 9.43 -10.67
C LEU A 53 -7.92 9.63 -9.25
N PRO A 54 -9.11 10.21 -9.01
CA PRO A 54 -9.71 10.25 -7.67
C PRO A 54 -9.92 8.86 -7.08
N LEU A 55 -10.42 7.93 -7.90
CA LEU A 55 -10.57 6.54 -7.48
C LEU A 55 -9.22 5.88 -7.19
N PHE A 56 -8.17 6.21 -7.96
CA PHE A 56 -6.82 5.75 -7.66
C PHE A 56 -6.30 6.26 -6.31
N ILE A 57 -6.55 7.52 -5.97
CA ILE A 57 -6.23 8.08 -4.65
C ILE A 57 -6.99 7.33 -3.54
N CYS A 58 -8.26 7.01 -3.76
CA CYS A 58 -9.06 6.22 -2.82
C CYS A 58 -8.50 4.80 -2.60
N GLN A 59 -7.75 4.21 -3.56
CA GLN A 59 -7.11 2.90 -3.38
C GLN A 59 -6.12 2.89 -2.22
N PHE A 60 -5.41 4.00 -2.01
CA PHE A 60 -4.51 4.12 -0.85
C PHE A 60 -5.29 4.09 0.46
N CYS A 61 -6.47 4.73 0.50
CA CYS A 61 -7.35 4.66 1.67
C CYS A 61 -7.87 3.24 1.90
N PHE A 62 -8.42 2.59 0.89
CA PHE A 62 -8.99 1.24 1.01
C PHE A 62 -7.93 0.22 1.40
N HIS A 63 -6.79 0.24 0.72
CA HIS A 63 -5.69 -0.67 1.02
C HIS A 63 -5.20 -0.50 2.47
N THR A 64 -4.86 0.74 2.87
CA THR A 64 -4.33 0.99 4.22
C THR A 64 -5.37 0.80 5.30
N SER A 65 -6.67 1.01 5.01
CA SER A 65 -7.78 0.68 5.90
C SER A 65 -7.82 -0.83 6.18
N ALA A 66 -7.76 -1.65 5.13
CA ALA A 66 -7.78 -3.12 5.27
C ALA A 66 -6.53 -3.65 6.01
N VAL A 67 -5.34 -3.10 5.72
CA VAL A 67 -4.11 -3.45 6.45
C VAL A 67 -4.22 -3.09 7.92
N SER A 68 -4.67 -1.87 8.23
CA SER A 68 -4.81 -1.38 9.60
C SER A 68 -5.87 -2.17 10.38
N ALA A 69 -7.00 -2.51 9.73
CA ALA A 69 -8.01 -3.40 10.27
C ALA A 69 -7.42 -4.78 10.59
N SER A 70 -6.60 -5.35 9.70
CA SER A 70 -5.96 -6.66 9.90
C SER A 70 -4.97 -6.63 11.06
N VAL A 71 -4.16 -5.56 11.18
CA VAL A 71 -3.24 -5.37 12.30
C VAL A 71 -3.98 -5.26 13.64
N TYR A 72 -5.18 -4.68 13.64
CA TYR A 72 -6.05 -4.60 14.81
C TYR A 72 -6.73 -5.95 15.13
N LEU A 73 -7.33 -6.59 14.12
CA LEU A 73 -8.12 -7.81 14.30
C LEU A 73 -7.27 -9.03 14.63
N PHE A 74 -6.13 -9.21 13.99
CA PHE A 74 -5.34 -10.44 14.08
C PHE A 74 -4.89 -10.77 15.52
N PRO A 75 -4.27 -9.85 16.28
CA PRO A 75 -3.89 -10.12 17.67
C PRO A 75 -5.09 -10.48 18.56
N LEU A 76 -6.20 -9.76 18.40
CA LEU A 76 -7.42 -10.03 19.16
C LEU A 76 -8.00 -11.41 18.81
N TRP A 77 -8.00 -11.75 17.53
CA TRP A 77 -8.52 -13.02 17.02
C TRP A 77 -7.74 -14.22 17.57
N VAL A 78 -6.40 -14.19 17.46
CA VAL A 78 -5.56 -15.29 17.95
C VAL A 78 -5.50 -15.35 19.48
N ALA A 79 -5.56 -14.21 20.17
CA ALA A 79 -5.63 -14.17 21.61
C ALA A 79 -6.93 -14.81 22.12
N ASN A 80 -8.07 -14.47 21.51
CA ASN A 80 -9.37 -14.99 21.91
C ASN A 80 -9.58 -16.46 21.51
N SER A 81 -9.08 -16.88 20.34
CA SER A 81 -9.32 -18.23 19.80
C SER A 81 -8.27 -19.25 20.23
N LEU A 82 -7.01 -18.84 20.41
CA LEU A 82 -5.87 -19.71 20.67
C LEU A 82 -5.20 -19.45 22.04
N GLY A 83 -5.63 -18.40 22.76
CA GLY A 83 -4.99 -17.99 24.01
C GLY A 83 -3.59 -17.41 23.83
N TRP A 84 -3.23 -16.94 22.62
CA TRP A 84 -1.93 -16.32 22.36
C TRP A 84 -1.75 -15.08 23.22
N GLN A 85 -0.58 -14.96 23.80
CA GLN A 85 -0.17 -13.78 24.57
C GLN A 85 0.70 -12.85 23.72
N ALA A 86 1.09 -11.74 24.30
CA ALA A 86 1.90 -10.72 23.59
C ALA A 86 3.21 -11.28 23.02
N ARG A 87 3.80 -12.33 23.64
CA ARG A 87 5.02 -12.97 23.17
C ARG A 87 4.81 -13.72 21.85
N GLU A 88 3.78 -14.54 21.75
CA GLU A 88 3.46 -15.33 20.55
C GLU A 88 3.07 -14.41 19.40
N VAL A 89 2.24 -13.42 19.67
CA VAL A 89 1.86 -12.38 18.70
C VAL A 89 3.09 -11.60 18.21
N GLY A 90 3.99 -11.22 19.13
CA GLY A 90 5.23 -10.51 18.78
C GLY A 90 6.17 -11.35 17.92
N LEU A 91 6.34 -12.65 18.22
CA LEU A 91 7.13 -13.58 17.42
C LEU A 91 6.53 -13.76 16.02
N PHE A 92 5.20 -13.84 15.93
CA PHE A 92 4.49 -13.95 14.66
C PHE A 92 4.68 -12.70 13.78
N PHE A 93 4.54 -11.51 14.35
CA PHE A 93 4.83 -10.27 13.62
C PHE A 93 6.32 -10.14 13.26
N GLY A 94 7.22 -10.66 14.08
CA GLY A 94 8.64 -10.79 13.74
C GLY A 94 8.86 -11.67 12.50
N LEU A 95 8.19 -12.83 12.44
CA LEU A 95 8.21 -13.72 11.27
C LEU A 95 7.66 -13.01 10.02
N ILE A 96 6.53 -12.30 10.14
CA ILE A 96 5.97 -11.48 9.06
C ILE A 96 7.01 -10.46 8.58
N GLY A 97 7.72 -9.79 9.49
CA GLY A 97 8.79 -8.84 9.14
C GLY A 97 9.89 -9.47 8.29
N VAL A 98 10.35 -10.68 8.64
CA VAL A 98 11.34 -11.43 7.83
C VAL A 98 10.78 -11.76 6.45
N VAL A 99 9.54 -12.26 6.38
CA VAL A 99 8.87 -12.56 5.09
C VAL A 99 8.72 -11.29 4.24
N MET A 100 8.38 -10.15 4.84
CA MET A 100 8.32 -8.86 4.16
C MET A 100 9.66 -8.48 3.51
N VAL A 101 10.77 -8.58 4.26
CA VAL A 101 12.11 -8.26 3.75
C VAL A 101 12.46 -9.13 2.55
N VAL A 102 12.22 -10.44 2.63
CA VAL A 102 12.47 -11.37 1.52
C VAL A 102 11.57 -11.07 0.32
N THR A 103 10.29 -10.83 0.57
CA THR A 103 9.29 -10.61 -0.48
C THR A 103 9.53 -9.29 -1.20
N GLN A 104 9.76 -8.21 -0.48
CA GLN A 104 10.01 -6.89 -1.09
C GLN A 104 11.41 -6.78 -1.71
N GLY A 105 12.43 -7.36 -1.06
CA GLY A 105 13.81 -7.27 -1.54
C GLY A 105 14.10 -8.14 -2.78
N ASN A 106 13.49 -9.33 -2.87
CA ASN A 106 13.86 -10.30 -3.91
C ASN A 106 12.72 -10.68 -4.85
N ILE A 107 11.50 -10.80 -4.34
CA ILE A 107 10.38 -11.38 -5.09
C ILE A 107 9.65 -10.29 -5.87
N LEU A 108 9.37 -9.16 -5.25
CA LEU A 108 8.57 -8.09 -5.84
C LEU A 108 9.17 -7.60 -7.17
N GLY A 109 10.47 -7.29 -7.22
CA GLY A 109 11.13 -6.84 -8.45
C GLY A 109 10.97 -7.83 -9.58
N ARG A 110 11.30 -9.11 -9.32
CA ARG A 110 11.16 -10.17 -10.34
C ARG A 110 9.73 -10.38 -10.82
N MET A 111 8.75 -10.24 -9.92
CA MET A 111 7.33 -10.36 -10.27
C MET A 111 6.89 -9.18 -11.13
N THR A 112 7.27 -7.96 -10.77
CA THR A 112 6.90 -6.75 -11.55
C THR A 112 7.58 -6.72 -12.91
N ASP A 113 8.84 -7.18 -13.01
CA ASP A 113 9.57 -7.28 -14.30
C ASP A 113 8.93 -8.33 -15.22
N ARG A 114 8.45 -9.44 -14.66
CA ARG A 114 7.91 -10.56 -15.46
C ARG A 114 6.44 -10.37 -15.82
N PHE A 115 5.62 -9.89 -14.90
CA PHE A 115 4.16 -9.82 -15.06
C PHE A 115 3.62 -8.40 -15.23
N GLY A 116 4.44 -7.39 -14.91
CA GLY A 116 4.02 -5.98 -14.87
C GLY A 116 3.30 -5.59 -13.58
N ASN A 117 3.37 -4.32 -13.25
CA ASN A 117 2.85 -3.77 -11.99
C ASN A 117 1.36 -4.06 -11.76
N LEU A 118 0.54 -3.92 -12.81
CA LEU A 118 -0.91 -4.07 -12.69
C LEU A 118 -1.33 -5.52 -12.39
N TRP A 119 -0.67 -6.50 -13.02
CA TRP A 119 -0.96 -7.92 -12.76
C TRP A 119 -0.50 -8.36 -11.37
N VAL A 120 0.65 -7.84 -10.91
CA VAL A 120 1.13 -8.08 -9.54
C VAL A 120 0.18 -7.48 -8.51
N LEU A 121 -0.32 -6.25 -8.75
CA LEU A 121 -1.32 -5.63 -7.89
C LEU A 121 -2.61 -6.47 -7.81
N ARG A 122 -3.12 -6.92 -8.96
CA ARG A 122 -4.32 -7.76 -9.04
C ARG A 122 -4.15 -9.06 -8.26
N GLY A 123 -3.06 -9.78 -8.53
CA GLY A 123 -2.77 -11.04 -7.86
C GLY A 123 -2.62 -10.88 -6.35
N ALA A 124 -1.87 -9.87 -5.91
CA ALA A 124 -1.67 -9.58 -4.50
C ALA A 124 -2.99 -9.15 -3.81
N ALA A 125 -3.79 -8.29 -4.43
CA ALA A 125 -5.06 -7.84 -3.87
C ALA A 125 -6.10 -8.98 -3.81
N VAL A 126 -6.17 -9.85 -4.83
CA VAL A 126 -7.03 -11.05 -4.80
C VAL A 126 -6.59 -12.00 -3.71
N CYS A 127 -5.28 -12.28 -3.60
CA CYS A 127 -4.74 -13.14 -2.54
C CYS A 127 -5.03 -12.54 -1.15
N PHE A 128 -4.85 -11.24 -0.97
CA PHE A 128 -5.16 -10.53 0.27
C PHE A 128 -6.63 -10.65 0.63
N SER A 129 -7.55 -10.33 -0.30
CA SER A 129 -8.99 -10.42 -0.09
C SER A 129 -9.45 -11.86 0.21
N ALA A 130 -8.96 -12.85 -0.56
CA ALA A 130 -9.30 -14.25 -0.35
C ALA A 130 -8.82 -14.76 1.02
N SER A 131 -7.60 -14.40 1.43
CA SER A 131 -7.07 -14.76 2.75
C SER A 131 -7.88 -14.16 3.89
N LEU A 132 -8.34 -12.91 3.74
CA LEU A 132 -9.25 -12.26 4.70
C LEU A 132 -10.61 -12.98 4.77
N ALA A 133 -11.19 -13.32 3.62
CA ALA A 133 -12.46 -14.03 3.56
C ALA A 133 -12.36 -15.43 4.20
N LEU A 134 -11.28 -16.16 3.94
CA LEU A 134 -11.03 -17.47 4.55
C LEU A 134 -10.77 -17.37 6.06
N SER A 135 -10.20 -16.26 6.53
CA SER A 135 -10.02 -16.01 7.96
C SER A 135 -11.35 -15.93 8.72
N ALA A 136 -12.45 -15.58 8.04
CA ALA A 136 -13.78 -15.53 8.64
C ALA A 136 -14.31 -16.90 9.10
N VAL A 137 -13.84 -17.99 8.49
CA VAL A 137 -14.30 -19.37 8.77
C VAL A 137 -13.22 -20.24 9.40
N ALA A 138 -12.01 -19.71 9.55
CA ALA A 138 -10.89 -20.47 10.11
C ALA A 138 -11.05 -20.66 11.62
N THR A 139 -11.01 -21.92 12.07
CA THR A 139 -11.12 -22.31 13.48
C THR A 139 -9.87 -23.03 13.99
N GLN A 140 -9.03 -23.54 13.08
CA GLN A 140 -7.85 -24.31 13.44
C GLN A 140 -6.62 -23.42 13.59
N ALA A 141 -5.81 -23.65 14.62
CA ALA A 141 -4.64 -22.84 14.93
C ALA A 141 -3.65 -22.69 13.76
N TRP A 142 -3.35 -23.80 13.07
CA TRP A 142 -2.44 -23.77 11.92
C TRP A 142 -3.03 -22.96 10.75
N ALA A 143 -4.35 -23.05 10.51
CA ALA A 143 -5.03 -22.29 9.48
C ALA A 143 -5.02 -20.79 9.80
N MET A 144 -5.27 -20.41 11.05
CA MET A 144 -5.21 -19.02 11.50
C MET A 144 -3.82 -18.44 11.32
N GLY A 145 -2.77 -19.17 11.68
CA GLY A 145 -1.39 -18.76 11.46
C GLY A 145 -1.02 -18.64 9.97
N ALA A 146 -1.36 -19.64 9.16
CA ALA A 146 -1.09 -19.63 7.72
C ALA A 146 -1.83 -18.50 6.99
N LEU A 147 -3.11 -18.30 7.30
CA LEU A 147 -3.91 -17.20 6.72
C LEU A 147 -3.39 -15.84 7.17
N GLY A 148 -3.02 -15.66 8.44
CA GLY A 148 -2.38 -14.44 8.91
C GLY A 148 -1.10 -14.13 8.12
N LEU A 149 -0.25 -15.13 7.91
CA LEU A 149 0.97 -14.97 7.11
C LEU A 149 0.65 -14.56 5.66
N LEU A 150 -0.36 -15.17 5.03
CA LEU A 150 -0.81 -14.83 3.68
C LEU A 150 -1.41 -13.42 3.62
N VAL A 151 -2.27 -13.05 4.58
CA VAL A 151 -2.87 -11.71 4.69
C VAL A 151 -1.79 -10.64 4.68
N PHE A 152 -0.81 -10.73 5.59
CA PHE A 152 0.21 -9.70 5.69
C PHE A 152 1.22 -9.74 4.54
N SER A 153 1.58 -10.92 4.04
CA SER A 153 2.50 -11.05 2.88
C SER A 153 1.88 -10.46 1.61
N ALA A 154 0.62 -10.76 1.32
CA ALA A 154 -0.08 -10.21 0.17
C ALA A 154 -0.31 -8.70 0.30
N ALA A 155 -0.68 -8.23 1.50
CA ALA A 155 -0.88 -6.81 1.78
C ALA A 155 0.38 -5.99 1.51
N THR A 156 1.56 -6.49 1.89
CA THR A 156 2.84 -5.76 1.74
C THR A 156 3.28 -5.58 0.29
N LEU A 157 2.78 -6.38 -0.64
CA LEU A 157 3.07 -6.25 -2.07
C LEU A 157 2.27 -5.11 -2.73
N CYS A 158 1.06 -4.81 -2.24
CA CYS A 158 0.16 -3.87 -2.89
C CYS A 158 0.67 -2.42 -2.83
N LEU A 159 1.15 -1.95 -1.67
CA LEU A 159 1.51 -0.54 -1.49
C LEU A 159 2.72 -0.10 -2.32
N PRO A 160 3.84 -0.85 -2.41
CA PRO A 160 4.94 -0.51 -3.30
C PRO A 160 4.50 -0.44 -4.76
N VAL A 161 3.67 -1.38 -5.20
CA VAL A 161 3.15 -1.40 -6.58
C VAL A 161 2.23 -0.21 -6.85
N LEU A 162 1.34 0.14 -5.92
CA LEU A 162 0.53 1.36 -6.01
C LEU A 162 1.40 2.61 -6.12
N ASN A 163 2.47 2.72 -5.32
CA ASN A 163 3.41 3.84 -5.40
C ASN A 163 4.14 3.89 -6.75
N THR A 164 4.53 2.74 -7.30
CA THR A 164 5.16 2.66 -8.63
C THR A 164 4.18 3.12 -9.72
N ILE A 165 2.94 2.63 -9.70
CA ILE A 165 1.90 3.09 -10.64
C ILE A 165 1.69 4.61 -10.47
N ALA A 166 1.59 5.10 -9.23
CA ALA A 166 1.43 6.52 -8.92
C ALA A 166 2.52 7.39 -9.55
N SER A 167 3.79 6.94 -9.50
CA SER A 167 4.92 7.68 -10.04
C SER A 167 4.88 7.81 -11.57
N HIS A 168 4.20 6.91 -12.26
CA HIS A 168 4.02 6.93 -13.72
C HIS A 168 2.80 7.74 -14.18
N LEU A 169 1.86 8.04 -13.28
CA LEU A 169 0.62 8.76 -13.62
C LEU A 169 0.77 10.27 -13.63
N VAL A 170 1.86 10.79 -13.08
CA VAL A 170 2.08 12.24 -12.92
C VAL A 170 3.49 12.64 -13.38
N THR A 171 3.61 13.87 -13.87
CA THR A 171 4.90 14.45 -14.27
C THR A 171 5.84 14.60 -13.07
N PRO A 172 7.17 14.60 -13.26
CA PRO A 172 8.15 14.78 -12.19
C PRO A 172 7.89 16.01 -11.32
N ALA A 173 7.45 17.13 -11.92
CA ALA A 173 7.14 18.38 -11.23
C ALA A 173 5.94 18.25 -10.26
N SER A 174 4.96 17.40 -10.57
CA SER A 174 3.73 17.23 -9.77
C SER A 174 3.79 16.05 -8.79
N ARG A 175 4.86 15.23 -8.82
CA ARG A 175 4.97 14.01 -8.00
C ARG A 175 4.84 14.29 -6.50
N GLY A 176 5.56 15.31 -5.98
CA GLY A 176 5.52 15.64 -4.56
C GLY A 176 4.12 15.94 -4.06
N GLN A 177 3.37 16.74 -4.82
CA GLN A 177 1.99 17.10 -4.49
C GLN A 177 1.06 15.90 -4.55
N PHE A 178 1.19 15.06 -5.58
CA PHE A 178 0.38 13.86 -5.75
C PHE A 178 0.63 12.84 -4.63
N PHE A 179 1.92 12.58 -4.30
CA PHE A 179 2.26 11.70 -3.18
C PHE A 179 1.80 12.26 -1.83
N GLY A 180 1.78 13.58 -1.65
CA GLY A 180 1.18 14.20 -0.48
C GLY A 180 -0.30 13.86 -0.30
N VAL A 181 -1.08 13.91 -1.38
CA VAL A 181 -2.50 13.55 -1.37
C VAL A 181 -2.73 12.05 -1.15
N THR A 182 -1.97 11.19 -1.82
CA THR A 182 -2.08 9.74 -1.61
C THR A 182 -1.66 9.33 -0.20
N ALA A 183 -0.63 9.97 0.38
CA ALA A 183 -0.22 9.76 1.76
C ALA A 183 -1.30 10.21 2.76
N SER A 184 -1.98 11.33 2.50
CA SER A 184 -3.11 11.80 3.31
C SER A 184 -4.29 10.83 3.23
N SER A 185 -4.61 10.34 2.03
CA SER A 185 -5.62 9.30 1.82
C SER A 185 -5.28 8.01 2.58
N ALA A 186 -4.02 7.58 2.52
CA ALA A 186 -3.53 6.43 3.27
C ALA A 186 -3.60 6.64 4.79
N ALA A 187 -3.28 7.84 5.28
CA ALA A 187 -3.39 8.17 6.70
C ALA A 187 -4.84 8.09 7.19
N PHE A 188 -5.78 8.60 6.39
CA PHE A 188 -7.21 8.50 6.67
C PHE A 188 -7.68 7.04 6.72
N GLY A 189 -7.23 6.20 5.79
CA GLY A 189 -7.49 4.75 5.80
C GLY A 189 -7.01 4.07 7.08
N ARG A 190 -5.83 4.44 7.58
CA ARG A 190 -5.29 3.89 8.84
C ARG A 190 -6.16 4.19 10.07
N ILE A 191 -6.90 5.29 10.05
CA ILE A 191 -7.85 5.64 11.11
C ILE A 191 -9.17 4.86 10.91
N LEU A 192 -9.69 4.84 9.68
CA LEU A 192 -10.97 4.19 9.39
C LEU A 192 -10.92 2.68 9.59
N GLY A 193 -9.80 2.03 9.25
CA GLY A 193 -9.68 0.58 9.29
C GLY A 193 -10.05 -0.03 10.65
N PRO A 194 -9.34 0.32 11.73
CA PRO A 194 -9.66 -0.20 13.06
C PRO A 194 -11.06 0.18 13.55
N LEU A 195 -11.55 1.39 13.22
CA LEU A 195 -12.89 1.84 13.63
C LEU A 195 -13.99 0.98 13.01
N VAL A 196 -13.92 0.77 11.69
CA VAL A 196 -14.88 -0.07 10.97
C VAL A 196 -14.76 -1.53 11.42
N ALA A 197 -13.54 -2.04 11.56
CA ALA A 197 -13.30 -3.40 12.03
C ALA A 197 -13.85 -3.64 13.44
N ALA A 198 -13.65 -2.69 14.37
CA ALA A 198 -14.21 -2.76 15.72
C ALA A 198 -15.73 -2.73 15.73
N ALA A 199 -16.35 -1.88 14.90
CA ALA A 199 -17.81 -1.82 14.77
C ALA A 199 -18.40 -3.14 14.22
N LEU A 200 -17.77 -3.72 13.18
CA LEU A 200 -18.18 -5.01 12.62
C LEU A 200 -17.97 -6.16 13.62
N LEU A 201 -16.85 -6.13 14.35
CA LEU A 201 -16.55 -7.10 15.40
C LEU A 201 -17.61 -7.08 16.51
N ALA A 202 -18.06 -5.90 16.92
CA ALA A 202 -19.09 -5.73 17.93
C ALA A 202 -20.47 -6.21 17.47
N GLN A 203 -20.77 -6.13 16.17
CA GLN A 203 -22.08 -6.52 15.62
C GLN A 203 -22.19 -8.01 15.29
N GLY A 204 -21.15 -8.63 14.76
CA GLY A 204 -21.22 -10.01 14.25
C GLY A 204 -19.93 -10.83 14.45
N GLY A 205 -19.10 -10.42 15.40
CA GLY A 205 -17.88 -11.16 15.74
C GLY A 205 -16.79 -11.12 14.66
N TYR A 206 -15.81 -11.98 14.83
CA TYR A 206 -14.62 -12.03 13.95
C TYR A 206 -14.99 -12.34 12.48
N GLY A 207 -15.97 -13.22 12.25
CA GLY A 207 -16.40 -13.58 10.90
C GLY A 207 -16.87 -12.37 10.10
N LEU A 208 -17.76 -11.55 10.67
CA LEU A 208 -18.24 -10.33 10.01
C LEU A 208 -17.13 -9.30 9.82
N ALA A 209 -16.24 -9.14 10.80
CA ALA A 209 -15.12 -8.20 10.71
C ALA A 209 -14.13 -8.58 9.60
N TRP A 210 -13.77 -9.85 9.47
CA TRP A 210 -12.90 -10.35 8.41
C TRP A 210 -13.54 -10.23 7.02
N LEU A 211 -14.83 -10.61 6.89
CA LEU A 211 -15.55 -10.47 5.62
C LEU A 211 -15.69 -9.00 5.21
N GLY A 212 -16.04 -8.12 6.13
CA GLY A 212 -16.13 -6.68 5.84
C GLY A 212 -14.79 -6.10 5.39
N THR A 213 -13.69 -6.49 6.03
CA THR A 213 -12.34 -6.10 5.61
C THR A 213 -11.99 -6.65 4.22
N SER A 214 -12.38 -7.89 3.91
CA SER A 214 -12.21 -8.50 2.59
C SER A 214 -12.94 -7.71 1.50
N VAL A 215 -14.18 -7.29 1.75
CA VAL A 215 -14.95 -6.46 0.81
C VAL A 215 -14.25 -5.15 0.49
N VAL A 216 -13.63 -4.50 1.48
CA VAL A 216 -12.86 -3.27 1.24
C VAL A 216 -11.69 -3.52 0.27
N VAL A 217 -10.99 -4.67 0.40
CA VAL A 217 -9.91 -5.03 -0.54
C VAL A 217 -10.46 -5.35 -1.93
N LEU A 218 -11.65 -5.95 -2.03
CA LEU A 218 -12.31 -6.20 -3.33
C LEU A 218 -12.54 -4.92 -4.12
N LEU A 219 -12.76 -3.77 -3.46
CA LEU A 219 -12.86 -2.48 -4.16
C LEU A 219 -11.54 -2.12 -4.88
N VAL A 220 -10.39 -2.50 -4.30
CA VAL A 220 -9.08 -2.34 -4.96
C VAL A 220 -9.00 -3.23 -6.20
N VAL A 221 -9.43 -4.48 -6.10
CA VAL A 221 -9.45 -5.42 -7.23
C VAL A 221 -10.37 -4.91 -8.33
N MET A 222 -11.61 -4.55 -8.00
CA MET A 222 -12.59 -4.03 -8.95
C MET A 222 -12.08 -2.81 -9.70
N TRP A 223 -11.51 -1.84 -8.98
CA TRP A 223 -10.91 -0.68 -9.61
C TRP A 223 -9.80 -1.08 -10.59
N SER A 224 -8.89 -1.96 -10.19
CA SER A 224 -7.77 -2.39 -11.03
C SER A 224 -8.22 -3.10 -12.31
N LEU A 225 -9.36 -3.79 -12.28
CA LEU A 225 -9.94 -4.45 -13.44
C LEU A 225 -10.61 -3.44 -14.41
N VAL A 226 -11.32 -2.45 -13.85
CA VAL A 226 -12.11 -1.50 -14.66
C VAL A 226 -11.24 -0.37 -15.21
N PHE A 227 -10.43 0.27 -14.37
CA PHE A 227 -9.71 1.48 -14.72
C PHE A 227 -8.19 1.27 -14.89
N GLY A 228 -7.64 0.19 -14.33
CA GLY A 228 -6.20 -0.03 -14.30
C GLY A 228 -5.56 -0.06 -15.68
N ASN A 229 -6.17 -0.72 -16.66
CA ASN A 229 -5.64 -0.79 -18.02
C ASN A 229 -5.69 0.59 -18.72
N ALA A 230 -6.76 1.34 -18.53
CA ALA A 230 -6.92 2.65 -19.17
C ALA A 230 -5.89 3.67 -18.64
N LEU A 231 -5.59 3.64 -17.35
CA LEU A 231 -4.64 4.57 -16.73
C LEU A 231 -3.17 4.22 -17.02
N THR A 232 -2.84 2.94 -17.15
CA THR A 232 -1.45 2.51 -17.42
C THR A 232 -1.06 2.62 -18.89
N THR A 233 -2.03 2.75 -19.81
CA THR A 233 -1.78 2.92 -21.25
C THR A 233 -1.73 4.39 -21.69
N GLN A 234 -2.12 5.34 -20.83
CA GLN A 234 -1.99 6.77 -21.15
C GLN A 234 -0.58 7.26 -20.79
N PRO A 235 0.21 7.77 -21.76
CA PRO A 235 1.48 8.41 -21.43
C PRO A 235 1.24 9.66 -20.57
N ALA A 236 2.17 9.92 -19.65
CA ALA A 236 2.13 11.07 -18.75
C ALA A 236 2.04 12.43 -19.52
N ASP A 237 2.51 12.43 -20.75
CA ASP A 237 2.59 13.61 -21.63
C ASP A 237 1.31 13.90 -22.43
N ALA A 238 0.27 13.09 -22.31
CA ALA A 238 -1.05 13.38 -22.90
C ALA A 238 -1.80 14.43 -22.06
N ALA A 239 -1.18 15.59 -21.84
CA ALA A 239 -1.89 16.79 -21.45
C ALA A 239 -2.87 17.14 -22.59
N PRO A 240 -4.15 17.46 -22.32
CA PRO A 240 -5.04 17.94 -23.35
C PRO A 240 -4.41 19.19 -23.97
N ASP A 241 -4.18 19.13 -25.26
CA ASP A 241 -3.71 20.27 -26.06
C ASP A 241 -4.74 21.41 -25.96
N LEU A 242 -4.52 22.31 -25.01
CA LEU A 242 -5.38 23.48 -24.79
C LEU A 242 -5.25 24.53 -25.92
N SER A 243 -4.38 24.29 -26.92
CA SER A 243 -4.24 25.18 -28.06
C SER A 243 -5.41 25.05 -29.05
N ARG A 244 -6.27 24.04 -28.93
CA ARG A 244 -7.41 23.81 -29.86
C ARG A 244 -8.75 24.39 -29.39
N SER A 245 -8.82 25.08 -28.25
CA SER A 245 -10.08 25.65 -27.76
C SER A 245 -10.23 27.17 -27.95
N THR A 246 -9.35 27.78 -28.74
CA THR A 246 -9.49 29.19 -29.17
C THR A 246 -9.55 29.28 -30.71
N LEU A 247 -10.68 28.88 -31.26
CA LEU A 247 -11.21 29.37 -32.56
C LEU A 247 -12.73 29.42 -32.43
#